data_d3e8f0f231c0b2f15ecf852be4ab39b6
#
_entry.id   d3e8f0f231c0b2f15ecf852be4ab39b6
#
_cell.length_a   1.000
_cell.length_b   1.000
_cell.length_c   1.000
_cell.angle_alpha   90.00
_cell.angle_beta   90.00
_cell.angle_gamma   90.00
#
_symmetry.space_group_name_H-M   'P 1'
#
loop_
_entity.id
_entity.type
_entity.pdbx_description
1 polymer ?
#
loop_
_entity_poly.entity_id
_entity_poly.type
_entity_poly.pdbx_seq_one_letter_code
_entity_poly.pdbx_strand_id
1 'polypeptide(L)'
;MADGHGSKQYFRSDRGSRFAAEIACNKIREFLKSITFPFPDSKTKKSVVTQLIHSIITEWHIAVRNDLIKSPFTPNELERVPEKYQKTFQFFTEENYRAHTESEVSDLIQTEHSHVQKAYGTTLIAVGLCKSYAIGLHIGDGKCVALYEDGTMDEPIPW
;
A
#
# COMPACT_ATOMS: atom_id res chain seq x y z
N MET A 1 8.63 6.90 2.15
CA MET A 1 7.87 7.86 1.33
C MET A 1 6.84 7.08 0.53
N ALA A 2 5.63 7.55 0.47
CA ALA A 2 4.57 7.01 -0.39
C ALA A 2 3.94 8.19 -1.13
N ASP A 3 3.67 8.02 -2.41
CA ASP A 3 3.10 9.04 -3.27
C ASP A 3 1.82 8.51 -3.93
N GLY A 4 0.75 9.30 -3.82
CA GLY A 4 -0.54 8.94 -4.39
C GLY A 4 -0.56 9.22 -5.90
N HIS A 5 -1.23 8.37 -6.65
CA HIS A 5 -1.42 8.58 -8.08
C HIS A 5 -2.27 9.82 -8.38
N GLY A 6 -1.81 10.70 -9.28
CA GLY A 6 -2.51 11.94 -9.65
C GLY A 6 -3.69 11.76 -10.63
N SER A 7 -3.96 10.56 -11.12
CA SER A 7 -5.04 10.32 -12.08
C SER A 7 -6.40 10.26 -11.39
N LYS A 8 -7.45 10.79 -12.02
CA LYS A 8 -8.81 10.94 -11.47
C LYS A 8 -9.43 9.65 -10.92
N GLN A 9 -8.99 8.49 -11.37
CA GLN A 9 -9.46 7.18 -10.87
C GLN A 9 -8.86 6.79 -9.51
N TYR A 10 -7.84 7.49 -9.04
CA TYR A 10 -7.15 7.27 -7.76
C TYR A 10 -7.52 8.35 -6.75
N PHE A 11 -8.80 8.68 -6.65
CA PHE A 11 -9.32 9.86 -5.97
C PHE A 11 -9.16 9.84 -4.44
N ARG A 12 -8.74 8.71 -3.84
CA ARG A 12 -8.35 8.55 -2.44
C ARG A 12 -6.89 8.14 -2.28
N SER A 13 -6.06 8.44 -3.27
CA SER A 13 -4.64 8.08 -3.24
C SER A 13 -3.87 8.76 -2.09
N ASP A 14 -4.32 9.91 -1.62
CA ASP A 14 -3.82 10.58 -0.41
C ASP A 14 -3.99 9.71 0.84
N ARG A 15 -5.15 9.07 1.02
CA ARG A 15 -5.39 8.11 2.10
C ARG A 15 -4.57 6.84 1.90
N GLY A 16 -4.56 6.30 0.67
CA GLY A 16 -3.80 5.11 0.32
C GLY A 16 -2.30 5.26 0.58
N SER A 17 -1.72 6.40 0.23
CA SER A 17 -0.30 6.69 0.46
C SER A 17 0.02 6.86 1.95
N ARG A 18 -0.86 7.50 2.72
CA ARG A 18 -0.71 7.60 4.16
C ARG A 18 -0.72 6.22 4.83
N PHE A 19 -1.69 5.36 4.50
CA PHE A 19 -1.75 4.00 5.03
C PHE A 19 -0.49 3.21 4.66
N ALA A 20 -0.03 3.28 3.41
CA ALA A 20 1.17 2.59 2.96
C ALA A 20 2.41 3.03 3.75
N ALA A 21 2.59 4.34 3.96
CA ALA A 21 3.71 4.89 4.70
C ALA A 21 3.69 4.45 6.18
N GLU A 22 2.56 4.59 6.86
CA GLU A 22 2.41 4.23 8.28
C GLU A 22 2.62 2.73 8.50
N ILE A 23 2.01 1.89 7.68
CA ILE A 23 2.12 0.42 7.77
C ILE A 23 3.56 -0.03 7.48
N ALA A 24 4.18 0.46 6.40
CA ALA A 24 5.54 0.10 6.06
C ALA A 24 6.53 0.49 7.16
N CYS A 25 6.40 1.69 7.73
CA CYS A 25 7.25 2.14 8.85
C CYS A 25 7.10 1.22 10.08
N ASN A 26 5.88 0.82 10.41
CA ASN A 26 5.64 -0.05 11.57
C ASN A 26 6.18 -1.46 11.31
N LYS A 27 5.87 -2.06 10.15
CA LYS A 27 6.33 -3.40 9.79
C LYS A 27 7.85 -3.51 9.67
N ILE A 28 8.49 -2.52 9.06
CA ILE A 28 9.96 -2.50 8.99
C ILE A 28 10.56 -2.35 10.38
N ARG A 29 9.98 -1.52 11.25
CA ARG A 29 10.46 -1.38 12.63
C ARG A 29 10.33 -2.67 13.44
N GLU A 30 9.21 -3.38 13.32
CA GLU A 30 8.98 -4.69 13.94
C GLU A 30 9.98 -5.72 13.40
N PHE A 31 10.13 -5.75 12.09
CA PHE A 31 11.06 -6.62 11.38
C PHE A 31 12.50 -6.43 11.88
N LEU A 32 12.98 -5.19 11.92
CA LEU A 32 14.35 -4.88 12.37
C LEU A 32 14.61 -5.25 13.83
N LYS A 33 13.57 -5.29 14.67
CA LYS A 33 13.66 -5.73 16.07
C LYS A 33 13.68 -7.26 16.22
N SER A 34 13.00 -7.97 15.33
CA SER A 34 12.80 -9.43 15.44
C SER A 34 13.86 -10.24 14.72
N ILE A 35 14.63 -9.63 13.81
CA ILE A 35 15.55 -10.36 12.96
C ILE A 35 16.94 -10.46 13.53
N THR A 36 17.57 -11.63 13.37
CA THR A 36 18.99 -11.84 13.66
C THR A 36 19.77 -11.80 12.35
N PHE A 37 20.73 -10.91 12.27
CA PHE A 37 21.60 -10.76 11.11
C PHE A 37 23.04 -11.18 11.45
N PRO A 38 23.81 -11.82 10.53
CA PRO A 38 23.44 -12.15 9.14
C PRO A 38 22.45 -13.33 9.04
N PHE A 39 21.72 -13.39 7.93
CA PHE A 39 20.88 -14.54 7.63
C PHE A 39 21.71 -15.80 7.42
N PRO A 40 21.25 -16.98 7.90
CA PRO A 40 22.01 -18.23 7.78
C PRO A 40 22.21 -18.66 6.31
N ASP A 41 21.27 -18.33 5.45
CA ASP A 41 21.29 -18.67 4.03
C ASP A 41 20.35 -17.79 3.20
N SER A 42 20.53 -17.83 1.88
CA SER A 42 19.75 -17.04 0.92
C SER A 42 18.26 -17.41 0.87
N LYS A 43 17.91 -18.66 1.16
CA LYS A 43 16.52 -19.13 1.17
C LYS A 43 15.77 -18.53 2.35
N THR A 44 16.37 -18.57 3.53
CA THR A 44 15.85 -17.92 4.74
C THR A 44 15.69 -16.42 4.52
N LYS A 45 16.71 -15.73 3.98
CA LYS A 45 16.64 -14.32 3.62
C LYS A 45 15.43 -14.03 2.72
N LYS A 46 15.30 -14.78 1.62
CA LYS A 46 14.19 -14.59 0.66
C LYS A 46 12.83 -14.81 1.32
N SER A 47 12.68 -15.87 2.11
CA SER A 47 11.42 -16.19 2.79
C SER A 47 10.99 -15.06 3.73
N VAL A 48 11.90 -14.59 4.57
CA VAL A 48 11.62 -13.58 5.59
C VAL A 48 11.29 -12.22 4.95
N VAL A 49 12.02 -11.83 3.90
CA VAL A 49 11.73 -10.59 3.15
C VAL A 49 10.39 -10.68 2.44
N THR A 50 10.08 -11.84 1.83
CA THR A 50 8.77 -12.06 1.20
C THR A 50 7.62 -11.95 2.21
N GLN A 51 7.78 -12.50 3.41
CA GLN A 51 6.78 -12.38 4.48
C GLN A 51 6.57 -10.92 4.91
N LEU A 52 7.64 -10.13 5.02
CA LEU A 52 7.54 -8.70 5.31
C LEU A 52 6.71 -7.97 4.24
N ILE A 53 7.02 -8.20 2.97
CA ILE A 53 6.29 -7.57 1.85
C ILE A 53 4.81 -7.97 1.88
N HIS A 54 4.52 -9.26 2.04
CA HIS A 54 3.13 -9.73 2.12
C HIS A 54 2.39 -9.13 3.31
N SER A 55 3.03 -8.99 4.47
CA SER A 55 2.41 -8.39 5.64
C SER A 55 2.04 -6.92 5.41
N ILE A 56 2.91 -6.15 4.76
CA ILE A 56 2.65 -4.75 4.40
C ILE A 56 1.46 -4.64 3.45
N ILE A 57 1.45 -5.45 2.39
CA ILE A 57 0.37 -5.45 1.40
C ILE A 57 -0.97 -5.86 2.04
N THR A 58 -0.97 -6.91 2.83
CA THR A 58 -2.19 -7.41 3.50
C THR A 58 -2.76 -6.36 4.46
N GLU A 59 -1.94 -5.73 5.29
CA GLU A 59 -2.42 -4.69 6.19
C GLU A 59 -2.89 -3.44 5.46
N TRP A 60 -2.24 -3.08 4.36
CA TRP A 60 -2.72 -1.99 3.51
C TRP A 60 -4.12 -2.29 2.95
N HIS A 61 -4.36 -3.51 2.48
CA HIS A 61 -5.69 -3.95 2.01
C HIS A 61 -6.74 -3.86 3.13
N ILE A 62 -6.38 -4.29 4.34
CA ILE A 62 -7.26 -4.19 5.51
C ILE A 62 -7.56 -2.72 5.84
N ALA A 63 -6.56 -1.86 5.80
CA ALA A 63 -6.73 -0.42 6.06
C ALA A 63 -7.66 0.24 5.04
N VAL A 64 -7.46 -0.04 3.76
CA VAL A 64 -8.33 0.45 2.66
C VAL A 64 -9.77 -0.02 2.84
N ARG A 65 -9.97 -1.32 3.12
CA ARG A 65 -11.30 -1.88 3.38
C ARG A 65 -11.97 -1.19 4.56
N ASN A 66 -11.28 -1.05 5.67
CA ASN A 66 -11.81 -0.43 6.88
C ASN A 66 -12.16 1.06 6.67
N ASP A 67 -11.35 1.78 5.89
CA ASP A 67 -11.63 3.17 5.52
C ASP A 67 -12.88 3.25 4.66
N LEU A 68 -13.03 2.37 3.67
CA LEU A 68 -14.20 2.33 2.80
C LEU A 68 -15.49 1.99 3.56
N ILE A 69 -15.45 1.04 4.50
CA ILE A 69 -16.61 0.69 5.36
C ILE A 69 -17.02 1.91 6.22
N LYS A 70 -16.06 2.62 6.79
CA LYS A 70 -16.33 3.80 7.62
C LYS A 70 -16.73 5.02 6.82
N SER A 71 -16.29 5.13 5.59
CA SER A 71 -16.47 6.29 4.73
C SER A 71 -16.69 5.82 3.29
N PRO A 72 -17.92 5.39 2.93
CA PRO A 72 -18.28 5.04 1.57
C PRO A 72 -17.96 6.14 0.57
N PHE A 73 -17.89 5.80 -0.72
CA PHE A 73 -17.66 6.80 -1.75
C PHE A 73 -18.81 7.78 -1.86
N THR A 74 -18.48 9.04 -2.01
CA THR A 74 -19.47 10.11 -2.16
C THR A 74 -19.76 10.39 -3.63
N PRO A 75 -20.96 10.92 -3.98
CA PRO A 75 -21.27 11.34 -5.35
C PRO A 75 -20.23 12.33 -5.91
N ASN A 76 -19.78 13.28 -5.12
CA ASN A 76 -18.76 14.27 -5.54
C ASN A 76 -17.40 13.66 -5.87
N GLU A 77 -17.03 12.55 -5.22
CA GLU A 77 -15.83 11.81 -5.58
C GLU A 77 -16.02 11.11 -6.92
N LEU A 78 -17.20 10.51 -7.13
CA LEU A 78 -17.50 9.75 -8.36
C LEU A 78 -17.66 10.64 -9.59
N GLU A 79 -18.17 11.85 -9.46
CA GLU A 79 -18.26 12.82 -10.57
C GLU A 79 -16.91 13.13 -11.21
N ARG A 80 -15.82 13.02 -10.43
CA ARG A 80 -14.44 13.26 -10.90
C ARG A 80 -13.86 12.07 -11.65
N VAL A 81 -14.47 10.90 -11.50
CA VAL A 81 -13.98 9.64 -12.07
C VAL A 81 -14.45 9.51 -13.53
N PRO A 82 -13.59 9.09 -14.46
CA PRO A 82 -14.01 8.83 -15.84
C PRO A 82 -15.16 7.83 -15.90
N GLU A 83 -16.15 8.09 -16.77
CA GLU A 83 -17.41 7.33 -16.88
C GLU A 83 -17.21 5.80 -16.95
N LYS A 84 -16.17 5.36 -17.65
CA LYS A 84 -15.82 3.94 -17.78
C LYS A 84 -15.52 3.24 -16.44
N TYR A 85 -15.22 3.99 -15.37
CA TYR A 85 -14.95 3.45 -14.03
C TYR A 85 -16.06 3.74 -13.04
N GLN A 86 -16.98 4.68 -13.34
CA GLN A 86 -18.04 5.10 -12.39
C GLN A 86 -18.91 3.93 -11.97
N LYS A 87 -19.34 3.09 -12.91
CA LYS A 87 -20.21 1.93 -12.62
C LYS A 87 -19.60 1.01 -11.55
N THR A 88 -18.30 0.79 -11.61
CA THR A 88 -17.59 -0.06 -10.66
C THR A 88 -17.59 0.54 -9.25
N PHE A 89 -17.36 1.83 -9.15
CA PHE A 89 -17.30 2.50 -7.84
C PHE A 89 -18.67 2.79 -7.23
N GLN A 90 -19.74 2.83 -8.02
CA GLN A 90 -21.11 3.04 -7.54
C GLN A 90 -21.56 1.99 -6.52
N PHE A 91 -21.05 0.76 -6.61
CA PHE A 91 -21.35 -0.28 -5.63
C PHE A 91 -20.92 0.06 -4.20
N PHE A 92 -19.98 0.98 -4.04
CA PHE A 92 -19.37 1.35 -2.76
C PHE A 92 -19.82 2.71 -2.24
N THR A 93 -20.99 3.19 -2.68
CA THR A 93 -21.61 4.43 -2.18
C THR A 93 -22.45 4.16 -0.94
N GLU A 94 -22.71 5.22 -0.15
CA GLU A 94 -23.55 5.14 1.06
C GLU A 94 -24.95 4.61 0.76
N GLU A 95 -25.52 4.97 -0.39
CA GLU A 95 -26.84 4.52 -0.82
C GLU A 95 -26.89 2.99 -0.97
N ASN A 96 -25.89 2.42 -1.63
CA ASN A 96 -25.80 0.97 -1.80
C ASN A 96 -25.43 0.25 -0.49
N TYR A 97 -24.65 0.87 0.39
CA TYR A 97 -24.34 0.30 1.70
C TYR A 97 -25.57 0.18 2.58
N ARG A 98 -26.49 1.15 2.54
CA ARG A 98 -27.75 1.08 3.28
C ARG A 98 -28.69 -0.01 2.80
N ALA A 99 -28.52 -0.45 1.55
CA ALA A 99 -29.32 -1.52 0.96
C ALA A 99 -28.80 -2.94 1.30
N HIS A 100 -27.61 -3.05 1.90
CA HIS A 100 -26.93 -4.32 2.18
C HIS A 100 -26.52 -4.42 3.65
N THR A 101 -26.41 -5.67 4.14
CA THR A 101 -25.86 -5.96 5.46
C THR A 101 -24.34 -5.76 5.47
N GLU A 102 -23.75 -5.58 6.67
CA GLU A 102 -22.29 -5.47 6.81
C GLU A 102 -21.53 -6.67 6.23
N SER A 103 -22.11 -7.88 6.32
CA SER A 103 -21.54 -9.08 5.73
C SER A 103 -21.52 -9.01 4.20
N GLU A 104 -22.64 -8.63 3.59
CA GLU A 104 -22.75 -8.50 2.12
C GLU A 104 -21.81 -7.42 1.59
N VAL A 105 -21.69 -6.28 2.29
CA VAL A 105 -20.74 -5.22 1.95
C VAL A 105 -19.31 -5.74 2.04
N SER A 106 -18.99 -6.50 3.08
CA SER A 106 -17.67 -7.12 3.26
C SER A 106 -17.33 -8.09 2.13
N ASP A 107 -18.28 -8.94 1.75
CA ASP A 107 -18.12 -9.91 0.67
C ASP A 107 -17.98 -9.22 -0.69
N LEU A 108 -18.75 -8.15 -0.90
CA LEU A 108 -18.66 -7.33 -2.11
C LEU A 108 -17.28 -6.67 -2.23
N ILE A 109 -16.77 -6.06 -1.14
CA ILE A 109 -15.43 -5.48 -1.14
C ILE A 109 -14.36 -6.54 -1.41
N GLN A 110 -14.56 -7.76 -0.92
CA GLN A 110 -13.60 -8.85 -1.14
C GLN A 110 -13.64 -9.36 -2.59
N THR A 111 -14.81 -9.41 -3.21
CA THR A 111 -15.00 -9.85 -4.60
C THR A 111 -14.49 -8.79 -5.59
N GLU A 112 -14.81 -7.52 -5.34
CA GLU A 112 -14.43 -6.37 -6.19
C GLU A 112 -13.14 -5.67 -5.74
N HIS A 113 -12.32 -6.39 -4.99
CA HIS A 113 -11.12 -5.94 -4.32
C HIS A 113 -10.16 -5.11 -5.19
N SER A 114 -9.93 -5.54 -6.44
CA SER A 114 -9.03 -4.84 -7.36
C SER A 114 -9.51 -3.44 -7.74
N HIS A 115 -10.81 -3.23 -7.77
CA HIS A 115 -11.41 -1.95 -8.12
C HIS A 115 -11.37 -0.96 -6.95
N VAL A 116 -11.70 -1.42 -5.75
CA VAL A 116 -11.59 -0.62 -4.53
C VAL A 116 -10.17 -0.12 -4.31
N GLN A 117 -9.18 -1.01 -4.43
CA GLN A 117 -7.77 -0.66 -4.30
C GLN A 117 -7.33 0.42 -5.29
N LYS A 118 -7.90 0.41 -6.48
CA LYS A 118 -7.59 1.42 -7.49
C LYS A 118 -7.88 2.84 -7.01
N ALA A 119 -8.96 3.06 -6.27
CA ALA A 119 -9.27 4.39 -5.73
C ALA A 119 -8.16 4.89 -4.77
N TYR A 120 -7.50 3.99 -4.06
CA TYR A 120 -6.44 4.26 -3.07
C TYR A 120 -5.02 4.06 -3.63
N GLY A 121 -4.87 3.86 -4.93
CA GLY A 121 -3.58 3.52 -5.56
C GLY A 121 -2.45 4.45 -5.16
N THR A 122 -1.30 3.87 -4.82
CA THR A 122 -0.10 4.59 -4.38
C THR A 122 1.16 3.84 -4.76
N THR A 123 2.26 4.56 -4.89
CA THR A 123 3.62 4.02 -4.85
C THR A 123 4.13 3.99 -3.42
N LEU A 124 5.19 3.24 -3.16
CA LEU A 124 5.86 3.18 -1.87
C LEU A 124 7.35 2.98 -2.04
N ILE A 125 8.15 3.82 -1.38
CA ILE A 125 9.57 3.58 -1.10
C ILE A 125 9.76 3.62 0.40
N ALA A 126 10.29 2.55 0.97
CA ALA A 126 10.57 2.47 2.40
C ALA A 126 11.97 1.93 2.65
N VAL A 127 12.70 2.57 3.56
CA VAL A 127 14.06 2.18 3.95
C VAL A 127 14.13 2.08 5.46
N GLY A 128 14.66 0.97 5.94
CA GLY A 128 15.00 0.75 7.34
C GLY A 128 16.51 0.64 7.51
N LEU A 129 17.07 1.39 8.45
CA LEU A 129 18.50 1.40 8.75
C LEU A 129 18.75 0.85 10.13
N CYS A 130 19.75 -0.01 10.28
CA CYS A 130 20.31 -0.37 11.56
C CYS A 130 21.85 -0.36 11.48
N LYS A 131 22.53 -0.64 12.61
CA LYS A 131 24.00 -0.50 12.68
C LYS A 131 24.78 -1.33 11.65
N SER A 132 24.24 -2.47 11.24
CA SER A 132 24.99 -3.47 10.45
C SER A 132 24.43 -3.70 9.05
N TYR A 133 23.23 -3.20 8.77
CA TYR A 133 22.58 -3.40 7.47
C TYR A 133 21.47 -2.40 7.23
N ALA A 134 21.07 -2.29 5.97
CA ALA A 134 19.90 -1.57 5.53
C ALA A 134 18.92 -2.54 4.84
N ILE A 135 17.63 -2.27 4.95
CA ILE A 135 16.59 -2.90 4.15
C ILE A 135 15.86 -1.82 3.37
N GLY A 136 15.72 -2.05 2.08
CA GLY A 136 14.95 -1.18 1.19
C GLY A 136 13.88 -1.99 0.45
N LEU A 137 12.72 -1.40 0.27
CA LEU A 137 11.67 -1.95 -0.59
C LEU A 137 10.99 -0.83 -1.37
N HIS A 138 10.52 -1.15 -2.56
CA HIS A 138 9.67 -0.23 -3.32
C HIS A 138 8.53 -0.97 -4.01
N ILE A 139 7.44 -0.23 -4.24
CA ILE A 139 6.29 -0.62 -5.05
C ILE A 139 6.00 0.56 -5.96
N GLY A 140 5.96 0.33 -7.27
CA GLY A 140 5.78 1.37 -8.29
C GLY A 140 7.08 1.77 -8.98
N ASP A 141 7.12 2.96 -9.54
CA ASP A 141 8.16 3.49 -10.43
C ASP A 141 9.14 4.46 -9.76
N GLY A 142 9.08 4.56 -8.43
CA GLY A 142 10.01 5.39 -7.67
C GLY A 142 11.42 4.80 -7.60
N LYS A 143 12.42 5.65 -7.45
CA LYS A 143 13.84 5.27 -7.28
C LYS A 143 14.34 5.62 -5.89
N CYS A 144 15.20 4.75 -5.36
CA CYS A 144 15.98 5.02 -4.15
C CYS A 144 17.45 5.12 -4.52
N VAL A 145 18.06 6.24 -4.23
CA VAL A 145 19.50 6.48 -4.47
C VAL A 145 20.20 6.60 -3.13
N ALA A 146 21.28 5.86 -2.95
CA ALA A 146 22.22 6.01 -1.84
C ALA A 146 23.37 6.92 -2.30
N LEU A 147 23.63 7.99 -1.57
CA LEU A 147 24.81 8.84 -1.73
C LEU A 147 25.79 8.50 -0.61
N TYR A 148 27.01 8.12 -0.95
CA TYR A 148 28.07 7.83 -0.01
C TYR A 148 28.92 9.06 0.29
N GLU A 149 29.66 9.03 1.42
CA GLU A 149 30.52 10.15 1.86
C GLU A 149 31.63 10.47 0.86
N ASP A 150 32.08 9.52 0.06
CA ASP A 150 33.06 9.68 -1.01
C ASP A 150 32.50 10.32 -2.28
N GLY A 151 31.20 10.67 -2.29
CA GLY A 151 30.49 11.24 -3.43
C GLY A 151 29.98 10.23 -4.46
N THR A 152 30.21 8.92 -4.24
CA THR A 152 29.64 7.90 -5.11
C THR A 152 28.16 7.70 -4.86
N MET A 153 27.45 7.24 -5.89
CA MET A 153 26.00 6.97 -5.83
C MET A 153 25.71 5.52 -6.27
N ASP A 154 24.70 4.94 -5.63
CA ASP A 154 24.21 3.61 -5.98
C ASP A 154 22.67 3.59 -5.95
N GLU A 155 22.05 2.72 -6.73
CA GLU A 155 20.62 2.41 -6.68
C GLU A 155 20.42 1.05 -5.95
N PRO A 156 20.34 1.05 -4.60
CA PRO A 156 20.40 -0.19 -3.81
C PRO A 156 19.14 -1.05 -3.94
N ILE A 157 18.07 -0.52 -4.52
CA ILE A 157 16.82 -1.27 -4.76
C ILE A 157 16.71 -1.48 -6.28
N PRO A 158 16.93 -2.70 -6.79
CA PRO A 158 16.83 -2.97 -8.23
C PRO A 158 15.39 -2.84 -8.72
N TRP A 159 15.27 -2.49 -10.00
CA TRP A 159 13.99 -2.42 -10.74
C TRP A 159 13.40 -3.81 -10.95
#